data_ec0008b760a01d94067ea2167674c4c7
#
_entry.id   ec0008b760a01d94067ea2167674c4c7
#
_cell.length_a   1.000
_cell.length_b   1.000
_cell.length_c   1.000
_cell.angle_alpha   90.00
_cell.angle_beta   90.00
_cell.angle_gamma   90.00
#
_symmetry.space_group_name_H-M   'P 1'
#
loop_
_entity.id
_entity.type
_entity.pdbx_description
1 polymer ?
#
loop_
_entity_poly.entity_id
_entity_poly.type
_entity_poly.pdbx_seq_one_letter_code
_entity_poly.pdbx_strand_id
1 'polypeptide(L)'
;MQYNDWTSYPQTGWVQLLDRFFESGTQILNFARNGRSSKSFIAEGRFKKVLEQAQPDDFALIQFAHNDEKSNDLERYASPEKGGEFRKNLSFMAKELEKKGVKPVFLTPVTRRKFVSENKIENSHGLYPNAILETAAELKIPCIDLTALSTEYFEKCGKEKSRRFFMNFDAEIFENYPDGKSDDSHLRCDGAYSVCRLFVMALLKIKDSWSEYKDLAEKVCIKGIYSDREIDDEKLFW
;
A
#
# COMPACT_ATOMS: atom_id res chain seq x y z
N MET A 1 0.02 -5.21 4.24
CA MET A 1 -0.57 -6.11 5.24
C MET A 1 -0.39 -7.53 4.75
N GLN A 2 -0.48 -8.51 5.65
CA GLN A 2 -0.39 -9.94 5.30
C GLN A 2 -1.64 -10.65 5.81
N TYR A 3 -2.24 -11.45 4.97
CA TYR A 3 -3.38 -12.31 5.25
C TYR A 3 -2.99 -13.72 4.84
N ASN A 4 -2.50 -14.53 5.78
CA ASN A 4 -1.88 -15.83 5.51
C ASN A 4 -2.68 -17.00 6.05
N ASP A 5 -3.90 -16.73 6.52
CA ASP A 5 -4.79 -17.74 7.05
C ASP A 5 -6.03 -17.90 6.14
N TRP A 6 -6.55 -19.13 6.10
CA TRP A 6 -7.72 -19.47 5.30
C TRP A 6 -8.96 -18.63 5.68
N THR A 7 -9.06 -18.21 6.93
CA THR A 7 -10.23 -17.46 7.41
C THR A 7 -10.30 -16.05 6.83
N SER A 8 -9.19 -15.51 6.39
CA SER A 8 -9.12 -14.18 5.74
C SER A 8 -9.20 -14.23 4.22
N TYR A 9 -9.04 -15.41 3.59
CA TYR A 9 -9.15 -15.55 2.13
C TYR A 9 -10.55 -15.12 1.63
N PRO A 10 -10.70 -14.35 0.54
CA PRO A 10 -9.71 -13.92 -0.46
C PRO A 10 -9.02 -12.57 -0.16
N GLN A 11 -9.08 -12.08 1.07
CA GLN A 11 -8.46 -10.82 1.45
C GLN A 11 -6.94 -10.87 1.24
N THR A 12 -6.40 -9.92 0.49
CA THR A 12 -5.00 -9.92 0.09
C THR A 12 -4.38 -8.54 0.27
N GLY A 13 -3.26 -8.47 0.98
CA GLY A 13 -2.45 -7.25 1.01
C GLY A 13 -1.61 -7.14 -0.26
N TRP A 14 -1.60 -5.98 -0.91
CA TRP A 14 -0.95 -5.83 -2.21
C TRP A 14 0.55 -6.22 -2.18
N VAL A 15 1.28 -5.97 -1.09
CA VAL A 15 2.69 -6.38 -0.97
C VAL A 15 2.87 -7.90 -0.96
N GLN A 16 1.83 -8.69 -0.68
CA GLN A 16 1.90 -10.16 -0.75
C GLN A 16 2.13 -10.69 -2.16
N LEU A 17 1.82 -9.89 -3.18
CA LEU A 17 2.00 -10.23 -4.59
C LEU A 17 3.17 -9.49 -5.24
N LEU A 18 3.89 -8.67 -4.48
CA LEU A 18 4.90 -7.77 -5.03
C LEU A 18 6.12 -8.50 -5.59
N ASP A 19 6.46 -9.66 -5.05
CA ASP A 19 7.53 -10.54 -5.52
C ASP A 19 7.36 -10.97 -6.99
N ARG A 20 6.11 -11.06 -7.46
CA ARG A 20 5.79 -11.40 -8.86
C ARG A 20 6.22 -10.34 -9.87
N PHE A 21 6.50 -9.14 -9.40
CA PHE A 21 6.88 -7.98 -10.22
C PHE A 21 8.37 -7.67 -10.18
N PHE A 22 9.15 -8.46 -9.46
CA PHE A 22 10.58 -8.26 -9.33
C PHE A 22 11.35 -9.48 -9.87
N GLU A 23 12.61 -9.26 -10.21
CA GLU A 23 13.50 -10.32 -10.67
C GLU A 23 13.69 -11.41 -9.62
N SER A 24 13.91 -12.64 -10.08
CA SER A 24 14.25 -13.76 -9.20
C SER A 24 15.48 -13.45 -8.38
N GLY A 25 15.36 -13.63 -7.06
CA GLY A 25 16.42 -13.30 -6.09
C GLY A 25 16.22 -11.95 -5.39
N THR A 26 15.27 -11.11 -5.81
CA THR A 26 14.88 -9.94 -5.03
C THR A 26 14.12 -10.39 -3.78
N GLN A 27 14.67 -10.13 -2.61
CA GLN A 27 14.02 -10.48 -1.35
C GLN A 27 13.06 -9.37 -0.92
N ILE A 28 11.80 -9.70 -0.69
CA ILE A 28 10.78 -8.77 -0.18
C ILE A 28 10.39 -9.18 1.23
N LEU A 29 10.79 -8.37 2.22
CA LEU A 29 10.45 -8.56 3.63
C LEU A 29 9.20 -7.73 3.98
N ASN A 30 8.06 -8.39 4.18
CA ASN A 30 6.81 -7.73 4.48
C ASN A 30 6.56 -7.65 5.99
N PHE A 31 6.86 -6.51 6.60
CA PHE A 31 6.64 -6.23 8.03
C PHE A 31 5.25 -5.65 8.34
N ALA A 32 4.43 -5.39 7.31
CA ALA A 32 3.13 -4.79 7.52
C ALA A 32 2.22 -5.69 8.37
N ARG A 33 1.53 -5.09 9.34
CA ARG A 33 0.60 -5.80 10.22
C ARG A 33 -0.78 -5.15 10.18
N ASN A 34 -1.82 -5.97 10.04
CA ASN A 34 -3.20 -5.49 10.06
C ASN A 34 -3.52 -4.69 11.32
N GLY A 35 -4.29 -3.61 11.17
CA GLY A 35 -4.77 -2.78 12.26
C GLY A 35 -3.73 -1.81 12.87
N ARG A 36 -2.50 -1.70 12.33
CA ARG A 36 -1.47 -0.80 12.88
C ARG A 36 -1.46 0.54 12.15
N SER A 37 -1.44 1.61 12.95
CA SER A 37 -1.09 2.96 12.53
C SER A 37 0.43 3.17 12.61
N SER A 38 0.94 4.29 12.12
CA SER A 38 2.34 4.67 12.31
C SER A 38 2.72 4.70 13.79
N LYS A 39 1.83 5.26 14.63
CA LYS A 39 1.97 5.34 16.08
C LYS A 39 2.07 3.96 16.74
N SER A 40 1.06 3.10 16.55
CA SER A 40 1.04 1.77 17.18
C SER A 40 2.14 0.87 16.63
N PHE A 41 2.53 0.99 15.37
CA PHE A 41 3.63 0.24 14.77
C PHE A 41 4.97 0.55 15.44
N ILE A 42 5.21 1.82 15.77
CA ILE A 42 6.41 2.25 16.54
C ILE A 42 6.30 1.77 17.98
N ALA A 43 5.18 2.05 18.66
CA ALA A 43 4.97 1.75 20.07
C ALA A 43 5.08 0.25 20.39
N GLU A 44 4.60 -0.63 19.49
CA GLU A 44 4.72 -2.09 19.64
C GLU A 44 6.13 -2.63 19.32
N GLY A 45 7.11 -1.79 19.04
CA GLY A 45 8.48 -2.20 18.69
C GLY A 45 8.59 -2.86 17.32
N ARG A 46 7.57 -2.76 16.45
CA ARG A 46 7.58 -3.37 15.11
C ARG A 46 8.57 -2.68 14.19
N PHE A 47 8.66 -1.35 14.28
CA PHE A 47 9.65 -0.60 13.53
C PHE A 47 11.09 -0.95 13.95
N LYS A 48 11.32 -1.23 15.25
CA LYS A 48 12.60 -1.73 15.71
C LYS A 48 13.01 -3.03 15.02
N LYS A 49 12.06 -3.97 14.81
CA LYS A 49 12.31 -5.22 14.08
C LYS A 49 12.67 -4.97 12.60
N VAL A 50 12.11 -3.94 11.97
CA VAL A 50 12.52 -3.52 10.63
C VAL A 50 13.99 -3.09 10.65
N LEU A 51 14.37 -2.21 11.60
CA LEU A 51 15.74 -1.74 11.73
C LEU A 51 16.74 -2.87 12.03
N GLU A 52 16.33 -3.87 12.80
CA GLU A 52 17.20 -5.03 13.13
C GLU A 52 17.52 -5.89 11.90
N GLN A 53 16.63 -5.97 10.91
CA GLN A 53 16.81 -6.80 9.72
C GLN A 53 17.32 -6.03 8.50
N ALA A 54 17.04 -4.74 8.43
CA ALA A 54 17.45 -3.89 7.32
C ALA A 54 18.97 -3.76 7.21
N GLN A 55 19.48 -3.84 5.98
CA GLN A 55 20.90 -3.71 5.64
C GLN A 55 21.14 -2.41 4.86
N PRO A 56 22.37 -1.87 4.85
CA PRO A 56 22.75 -0.79 3.95
C PRO A 56 22.40 -1.13 2.50
N ASP A 57 21.96 -0.13 1.75
CA ASP A 57 21.47 -0.21 0.36
C ASP A 57 20.13 -0.91 0.15
N ASP A 58 19.47 -1.41 1.20
CA ASP A 58 18.08 -1.83 1.11
C ASP A 58 17.14 -0.65 0.81
N PHE A 59 15.95 -0.97 0.29
CA PHE A 59 14.86 -0.01 0.07
C PHE A 59 13.71 -0.30 1.03
N ALA A 60 13.20 0.73 1.70
CA ALA A 60 12.09 0.59 2.63
C ALA A 60 10.84 1.33 2.12
N LEU A 61 9.78 0.57 1.79
CA LEU A 61 8.49 1.13 1.39
C LEU A 61 7.65 1.42 2.64
N ILE A 62 7.30 2.70 2.86
CA ILE A 62 6.54 3.16 4.03
C ILE A 62 5.16 3.63 3.61
N GLN A 63 4.11 2.91 4.04
CA GLN A 63 2.71 3.23 3.76
C GLN A 63 1.87 3.14 5.04
N PHE A 64 1.36 4.27 5.51
CA PHE A 64 0.44 4.38 6.64
C PHE A 64 -0.72 5.33 6.27
N ALA A 65 -1.75 5.39 7.03
CA ALA A 65 -2.86 6.32 7.16
C ALA A 65 -4.14 5.64 7.66
N HIS A 66 -4.56 4.50 7.04
CA HIS A 66 -5.85 3.84 7.28
C HIS A 66 -6.24 3.63 8.76
N ASN A 67 -5.25 3.49 9.62
CA ASN A 67 -5.47 3.35 11.06
C ASN A 67 -5.10 4.62 11.83
N ASP A 68 -4.21 5.45 11.28
CA ASP A 68 -3.83 6.75 11.88
C ASP A 68 -5.01 7.72 11.89
N GLU A 69 -5.95 7.61 10.96
CA GLU A 69 -7.13 8.47 10.82
C GLU A 69 -8.28 8.13 11.80
N LYS A 70 -8.14 7.08 12.61
CA LYS A 70 -9.17 6.66 13.59
C LYS A 70 -9.17 7.56 14.81
N SER A 71 -9.73 8.74 14.72
CA SER A 71 -9.72 9.78 15.77
C SER A 71 -10.37 9.35 17.10
N ASN A 72 -11.22 8.32 17.07
CA ASN A 72 -11.84 7.73 18.26
C ASN A 72 -10.98 6.65 18.95
N ASP A 73 -9.80 6.35 18.41
CA ASP A 73 -8.87 5.35 18.93
C ASP A 73 -7.51 6.00 19.20
N LEU A 74 -7.30 6.45 20.42
CA LEU A 74 -6.10 7.22 20.82
C LEU A 74 -4.80 6.41 20.72
N GLU A 75 -4.86 5.09 20.73
CA GLU A 75 -3.66 4.24 20.55
C GLU A 75 -3.22 4.21 19.10
N ARG A 76 -4.14 4.42 18.16
CA ARG A 76 -3.88 4.41 16.73
C ARG A 76 -3.83 5.81 16.12
N TYR A 77 -4.66 6.70 16.61
CA TYR A 77 -4.76 8.04 16.03
C TYR A 77 -3.43 8.79 16.08
N ALA A 78 -3.04 9.34 14.92
CA ALA A 78 -1.91 10.25 14.78
C ALA A 78 -2.32 11.39 13.83
N SER A 79 -2.34 12.63 14.34
CA SER A 79 -2.80 13.80 13.57
C SER A 79 -1.93 14.07 12.35
N PRO A 80 -2.52 14.26 11.13
CA PRO A 80 -1.81 14.60 9.89
C PRO A 80 -1.49 16.09 9.77
N GLU A 81 -1.97 16.92 10.70
CA GLU A 81 -1.76 18.36 10.68
C GLU A 81 -0.28 18.75 10.69
N LYS A 82 0.03 19.97 10.29
CA LYS A 82 1.40 20.48 10.33
C LYS A 82 1.95 20.42 11.76
N GLY A 83 3.10 19.72 11.92
CA GLY A 83 3.68 19.42 13.23
C GLY A 83 2.96 18.33 14.02
N GLY A 84 1.94 17.68 13.45
CA GLY A 84 1.20 16.57 14.04
C GLY A 84 2.03 15.28 14.19
N GLU A 85 1.50 14.35 14.99
CA GLU A 85 2.19 13.11 15.35
C GLU A 85 2.46 12.22 14.12
N PHE A 86 1.51 12.16 13.16
CA PHE A 86 1.67 11.37 11.95
C PHE A 86 2.92 11.76 11.15
N ARG A 87 3.11 13.05 10.89
CA ARG A 87 4.29 13.57 10.17
C ARG A 87 5.59 13.32 10.95
N LYS A 88 5.55 13.46 12.27
CA LYS A 88 6.70 13.15 13.13
C LYS A 88 7.08 11.67 13.07
N ASN A 89 6.09 10.76 13.06
CA ASN A 89 6.31 9.33 12.95
C ASN A 89 6.94 8.96 11.61
N LEU A 90 6.43 9.52 10.50
CA LEU A 90 7.02 9.31 9.17
C LEU A 90 8.47 9.82 9.11
N SER A 91 8.70 11.04 9.60
CA SER A 91 10.03 11.65 9.62
C SER A 91 11.01 10.85 10.49
N PHE A 92 10.54 10.35 11.63
CA PHE A 92 11.34 9.50 12.51
C PHE A 92 11.73 8.20 11.81
N MET A 93 10.78 7.48 11.23
CA MET A 93 11.05 6.21 10.52
C MET A 93 12.04 6.41 9.37
N ALA A 94 11.85 7.43 8.56
CA ALA A 94 12.75 7.71 7.44
C ALA A 94 14.17 7.98 7.91
N LYS A 95 14.36 8.89 8.88
CA LYS A 95 15.68 9.26 9.40
C LYS A 95 16.42 8.09 10.06
N GLU A 96 15.71 7.22 10.78
CA GLU A 96 16.35 6.04 11.39
C GLU A 96 16.77 5.01 10.32
N LEU A 97 16.02 4.86 9.23
CA LEU A 97 16.41 4.03 8.09
C LEU A 97 17.64 4.61 7.37
N GLU A 98 17.63 5.91 7.08
CA GLU A 98 18.76 6.60 6.43
C GLU A 98 20.06 6.49 7.25
N LYS A 99 19.99 6.57 8.59
CA LYS A 99 21.14 6.34 9.47
C LYS A 99 21.76 4.95 9.31
N LYS A 100 20.97 3.97 8.86
CA LYS A 100 21.43 2.61 8.55
C LYS A 100 21.86 2.43 7.09
N GLY A 101 21.82 3.47 6.27
CA GLY A 101 22.08 3.39 4.84
C GLY A 101 20.94 2.80 4.03
N VAL A 102 19.74 2.70 4.59
CA VAL A 102 18.52 2.22 3.92
C VAL A 102 17.82 3.39 3.24
N LYS A 103 17.36 3.19 2.01
CA LYS A 103 16.71 4.20 1.17
C LYS A 103 15.17 4.14 1.33
N PRO A 104 14.54 5.10 2.05
CA PRO A 104 13.10 5.10 2.24
C PRO A 104 12.36 5.59 0.98
N VAL A 105 11.17 5.02 0.72
CA VAL A 105 10.21 5.47 -0.28
C VAL A 105 8.85 5.61 0.42
N PHE A 106 8.26 6.80 0.36
CA PHE A 106 6.92 7.00 0.90
C PHE A 106 5.85 6.63 -0.11
N LEU A 107 4.75 6.10 0.40
CA LEU A 107 3.57 5.75 -0.39
C LEU A 107 2.33 6.35 0.27
N THR A 108 1.52 7.07 -0.49
CA THR A 108 0.20 7.45 0.00
C THR A 108 -0.72 6.22 0.10
N PRO A 109 -1.77 6.23 0.95
CA PRO A 109 -2.65 5.08 1.09
C PRO A 109 -3.40 4.76 -0.20
N VAL A 110 -3.71 3.47 -0.41
CA VAL A 110 -4.64 3.08 -1.48
C VAL A 110 -6.03 3.64 -1.18
N THR A 111 -6.71 4.22 -2.18
CA THR A 111 -8.06 4.77 -1.98
C THR A 111 -9.05 3.70 -1.54
N ARG A 112 -10.06 4.10 -0.74
CA ARG A 112 -11.24 3.25 -0.52
C ARG A 112 -12.21 3.39 -1.68
N ARG A 113 -12.99 2.37 -1.94
CA ARG A 113 -14.00 2.35 -3.00
C ARG A 113 -15.28 3.09 -2.56
N LYS A 114 -15.16 4.32 -2.11
CA LYS A 114 -16.29 5.15 -1.70
C LYS A 114 -16.78 6.03 -2.85
N PHE A 115 -17.60 5.46 -3.73
CA PHE A 115 -18.18 6.18 -4.85
C PHE A 115 -19.29 7.13 -4.39
N VAL A 116 -19.18 8.39 -4.78
CA VAL A 116 -20.23 9.43 -4.62
C VAL A 116 -21.08 9.58 -5.88
N SER A 117 -20.64 9.03 -7.01
CA SER A 117 -21.39 8.88 -8.27
C SER A 117 -20.83 7.66 -9.02
N GLU A 118 -21.37 7.37 -10.23
CA GLU A 118 -20.94 6.20 -11.03
C GLU A 118 -19.41 6.16 -11.31
N ASN A 119 -18.79 7.32 -11.47
CA ASN A 119 -17.38 7.41 -11.87
C ASN A 119 -16.57 8.35 -10.97
N LYS A 120 -17.04 8.64 -9.73
CA LYS A 120 -16.33 9.53 -8.83
C LYS A 120 -16.21 8.96 -7.43
N ILE A 121 -14.97 8.85 -6.95
CA ILE A 121 -14.61 8.41 -5.59
C ILE A 121 -14.34 9.65 -4.73
N GLU A 122 -14.83 9.64 -3.49
CA GLU A 122 -14.52 10.68 -2.52
C GLU A 122 -13.10 10.49 -1.91
N ASN A 123 -12.48 11.58 -1.52
CA ASN A 123 -11.26 11.51 -0.71
C ASN A 123 -11.60 11.05 0.71
N SER A 124 -11.52 9.76 0.96
CA SER A 124 -11.83 9.15 2.27
C SER A 124 -10.67 9.19 3.27
N HIS A 125 -9.50 9.68 2.86
CA HIS A 125 -8.30 9.78 3.71
C HIS A 125 -8.03 11.20 4.22
N GLY A 126 -8.89 12.17 3.88
CA GLY A 126 -8.75 13.56 4.33
C GLY A 126 -7.37 14.15 4.02
N LEU A 127 -6.68 14.63 5.03
CA LEU A 127 -5.38 15.30 4.89
C LEU A 127 -4.17 14.34 4.82
N TYR A 128 -4.34 13.05 5.07
CA TYR A 128 -3.21 12.11 5.18
C TYR A 128 -2.37 11.98 3.91
N PRO A 129 -2.94 11.86 2.69
CA PRO A 129 -2.15 11.80 1.47
C PRO A 129 -1.26 13.04 1.31
N ASN A 130 -1.83 14.24 1.51
CA ASN A 130 -1.08 15.49 1.43
C ASN A 130 0.02 15.57 2.51
N ALA A 131 -0.27 15.09 3.73
CA ALA A 131 0.71 15.06 4.81
C ALA A 131 1.92 14.18 4.44
N ILE A 132 1.70 13.06 3.76
CA ILE A 132 2.78 12.17 3.28
C ILE A 132 3.59 12.88 2.19
N LEU A 133 2.92 13.46 1.17
CA LEU A 133 3.57 14.15 0.05
C LEU A 133 4.43 15.33 0.54
N GLU A 134 3.89 16.15 1.43
CA GLU A 134 4.62 17.29 2.01
C GLU A 134 5.81 16.84 2.85
N THR A 135 5.63 15.81 3.69
CA THR A 135 6.73 15.27 4.52
C THR A 135 7.83 14.66 3.64
N ALA A 136 7.46 13.97 2.57
CA ALA A 136 8.43 13.44 1.58
C ALA A 136 9.23 14.56 0.93
N ALA A 137 8.57 15.63 0.50
CA ALA A 137 9.21 16.79 -0.10
C ALA A 137 10.17 17.50 0.87
N GLU A 138 9.75 17.72 2.13
CA GLU A 138 10.58 18.30 3.19
C GLU A 138 11.85 17.49 3.48
N LEU A 139 11.73 16.16 3.46
CA LEU A 139 12.84 15.23 3.71
C LEU A 139 13.66 14.91 2.45
N LYS A 140 13.20 15.34 1.28
CA LYS A 140 13.78 14.98 -0.03
C LYS A 140 13.81 13.46 -0.26
N ILE A 141 12.70 12.80 0.03
CA ILE A 141 12.48 11.36 -0.15
C ILE A 141 11.47 11.17 -1.29
N PRO A 142 11.68 10.20 -2.20
CA PRO A 142 10.69 9.90 -3.24
C PRO A 142 9.37 9.45 -2.63
N CYS A 143 8.27 9.90 -3.22
CA CYS A 143 6.92 9.49 -2.85
C CYS A 143 6.14 9.04 -4.08
N ILE A 144 5.47 7.90 -3.96
CA ILE A 144 4.49 7.43 -4.96
C ILE A 144 3.10 7.73 -4.44
N ASP A 145 2.34 8.54 -5.16
CA ASP A 145 0.96 8.87 -4.83
C ASP A 145 0.00 7.75 -5.27
N LEU A 146 -0.02 6.66 -4.47
CA LEU A 146 -0.94 5.55 -4.71
C LEU A 146 -2.41 5.93 -4.50
N THR A 147 -2.70 6.98 -3.72
CA THR A 147 -4.07 7.48 -3.58
C THR A 147 -4.57 8.01 -4.91
N ALA A 148 -3.81 8.89 -5.56
CA ALA A 148 -4.19 9.43 -6.87
C ALA A 148 -4.28 8.32 -7.94
N LEU A 149 -3.26 7.46 -8.02
CA LEU A 149 -3.18 6.38 -9.01
C LEU A 149 -4.33 5.38 -8.85
N SER A 150 -4.62 4.95 -7.63
CA SER A 150 -5.70 3.99 -7.39
C SER A 150 -7.09 4.61 -7.54
N THR A 151 -7.25 5.89 -7.18
CA THR A 151 -8.51 6.62 -7.42
C THR A 151 -8.80 6.69 -8.91
N GLU A 152 -7.84 7.15 -9.72
CA GLU A 152 -7.99 7.22 -11.19
C GLU A 152 -8.31 5.85 -11.79
N TYR A 153 -7.61 4.81 -11.35
CA TYR A 153 -7.82 3.45 -11.85
C TYR A 153 -9.23 2.92 -11.55
N PHE A 154 -9.67 3.02 -10.28
CA PHE A 154 -11.00 2.51 -9.91
C PHE A 154 -12.15 3.39 -10.46
N GLU A 155 -11.95 4.70 -10.59
CA GLU A 155 -12.92 5.58 -11.28
C GLU A 155 -13.09 5.17 -12.76
N LYS A 156 -12.00 4.86 -13.47
CA LYS A 156 -12.03 4.34 -14.86
C LYS A 156 -12.74 2.98 -14.97
N CYS A 157 -12.60 2.13 -13.97
CA CYS A 157 -13.34 0.87 -13.91
C CYS A 157 -14.83 1.08 -13.67
N GLY A 158 -15.21 2.17 -13.00
CA GLY A 158 -16.58 2.46 -12.60
C GLY A 158 -17.03 1.71 -11.36
N LYS A 159 -18.14 2.16 -10.77
CA LYS A 159 -18.66 1.68 -9.48
C LYS A 159 -18.90 0.16 -9.45
N GLU A 160 -19.58 -0.39 -10.43
CA GLU A 160 -19.92 -1.81 -10.43
C GLU A 160 -18.71 -2.71 -10.70
N LYS A 161 -17.92 -2.44 -11.74
CA LYS A 161 -16.79 -3.28 -12.10
C LYS A 161 -15.69 -3.26 -11.04
N SER A 162 -15.55 -2.17 -10.29
CA SER A 162 -14.54 -2.06 -9.24
C SER A 162 -14.85 -2.88 -7.99
N ARG A 163 -16.09 -3.40 -7.82
CA ARG A 163 -16.44 -4.30 -6.69
C ARG A 163 -15.51 -5.50 -6.59
N ARG A 164 -15.14 -6.09 -7.74
CA ARG A 164 -14.28 -7.28 -7.80
C ARG A 164 -12.89 -7.09 -7.16
N PHE A 165 -12.40 -5.86 -7.07
CA PHE A 165 -11.09 -5.57 -6.51
C PHE A 165 -11.08 -5.52 -4.97
N PHE A 166 -12.25 -5.44 -4.36
CA PHE A 166 -12.41 -5.29 -2.91
C PHE A 166 -13.13 -6.49 -2.30
N MET A 167 -13.11 -6.58 -0.97
CA MET A 167 -13.86 -7.60 -0.21
C MET A 167 -15.36 -7.30 -0.25
N ASN A 168 -15.91 -7.23 -1.48
CA ASN A 168 -17.29 -6.87 -1.77
C ASN A 168 -17.89 -7.91 -2.73
N PHE A 169 -18.62 -8.88 -2.18
CA PHE A 169 -19.20 -10.02 -2.91
C PHE A 169 -20.44 -10.53 -2.20
N ASP A 170 -21.29 -11.21 -2.95
CA ASP A 170 -22.57 -11.73 -2.47
C ASP A 170 -22.38 -12.99 -1.63
N ALA A 171 -23.44 -13.45 -0.95
CA ALA A 171 -23.46 -14.68 -0.17
C ALA A 171 -23.05 -15.89 -1.01
N GLU A 172 -22.52 -16.92 -0.36
CA GLU A 172 -22.17 -18.23 -0.94
C GLU A 172 -21.03 -18.21 -1.99
N ILE A 173 -20.40 -17.06 -2.24
CA ILE A 173 -19.25 -16.98 -3.19
C ILE A 173 -17.97 -17.56 -2.56
N PHE A 174 -17.77 -17.37 -1.26
CA PHE A 174 -16.63 -17.92 -0.52
C PHE A 174 -17.12 -18.66 0.73
N GLU A 175 -16.65 -19.88 0.91
CA GLU A 175 -17.05 -20.78 1.99
C GLU A 175 -16.86 -20.17 3.39
N ASN A 176 -15.78 -19.40 3.59
CA ASN A 176 -15.48 -18.70 4.84
C ASN A 176 -16.22 -17.37 5.02
N TYR A 177 -17.07 -16.97 4.06
CA TYR A 177 -17.97 -15.82 4.11
C TYR A 177 -19.36 -16.20 3.60
N PRO A 178 -20.08 -17.09 4.30
CA PRO A 178 -21.37 -17.63 3.83
C PRO A 178 -22.42 -16.54 3.58
N ASP A 179 -22.38 -15.45 4.35
CA ASP A 179 -23.29 -14.31 4.22
C ASP A 179 -22.80 -13.23 3.24
N GLY A 180 -21.70 -13.51 2.53
CA GLY A 180 -21.04 -12.52 1.69
C GLY A 180 -20.24 -11.48 2.48
N LYS A 181 -19.78 -10.41 1.79
CA LYS A 181 -19.03 -9.32 2.40
C LYS A 181 -19.30 -8.02 1.67
N SER A 182 -19.43 -6.92 2.43
CA SER A 182 -19.48 -5.57 1.90
C SER A 182 -18.39 -4.72 2.56
N ASP A 183 -17.22 -4.65 1.92
CA ASP A 183 -16.06 -3.95 2.44
C ASP A 183 -15.31 -3.27 1.29
N ASP A 184 -15.40 -1.97 1.26
CA ASP A 184 -14.82 -1.11 0.24
C ASP A 184 -13.41 -0.59 0.59
N SER A 185 -12.75 -1.23 1.57
CA SER A 185 -11.40 -0.85 2.05
C SER A 185 -10.36 -1.92 1.83
N HIS A 186 -10.70 -3.19 2.05
CA HIS A 186 -9.77 -4.29 1.92
C HIS A 186 -9.84 -4.90 0.52
N LEU A 187 -8.64 -5.22 -0.01
CA LEU A 187 -8.51 -5.74 -1.37
C LEU A 187 -8.66 -7.27 -1.39
N ARG A 188 -9.18 -7.78 -2.50
CA ARG A 188 -9.02 -9.15 -2.96
C ARG A 188 -7.74 -9.27 -3.81
N CYS A 189 -7.43 -10.46 -4.28
CA CYS A 189 -6.23 -10.74 -5.05
C CYS A 189 -6.11 -9.86 -6.31
N ASP A 190 -7.18 -9.71 -7.10
CA ASP A 190 -7.19 -8.85 -8.29
C ASP A 190 -6.91 -7.38 -7.94
N GLY A 191 -7.51 -6.88 -6.85
CA GLY A 191 -7.25 -5.53 -6.38
C GLY A 191 -5.81 -5.36 -5.90
N ALA A 192 -5.29 -6.34 -5.17
CA ALA A 192 -3.90 -6.37 -4.72
C ALA A 192 -2.93 -6.39 -5.91
N TYR A 193 -3.21 -7.21 -6.93
CA TYR A 193 -2.43 -7.27 -8.18
C TYR A 193 -2.46 -5.93 -8.92
N SER A 194 -3.65 -5.34 -9.09
CA SER A 194 -3.79 -4.04 -9.76
C SER A 194 -3.01 -2.94 -9.04
N VAL A 195 -3.04 -2.91 -7.70
CA VAL A 195 -2.25 -1.94 -6.91
C VAL A 195 -0.74 -2.19 -7.06
N CYS A 196 -0.27 -3.45 -7.05
CA CYS A 196 1.13 -3.77 -7.37
C CYS A 196 1.53 -3.21 -8.73
N ARG A 197 0.69 -3.40 -9.74
CA ARG A 197 0.96 -2.90 -11.09
C ARG A 197 1.06 -1.37 -11.12
N LEU A 198 0.13 -0.67 -10.46
CA LEU A 198 0.19 0.79 -10.34
C LEU A 198 1.47 1.26 -9.65
N PHE A 199 1.84 0.61 -8.55
CA PHE A 199 3.09 0.89 -7.83
C PHE A 199 4.31 0.70 -8.73
N VAL A 200 4.43 -0.44 -9.39
CA VAL A 200 5.59 -0.76 -10.21
C VAL A 200 5.72 0.17 -11.41
N MET A 201 4.60 0.50 -12.07
CA MET A 201 4.59 1.47 -13.18
C MET A 201 5.01 2.88 -12.73
N ALA A 202 4.65 3.29 -11.51
CA ALA A 202 5.11 4.54 -10.94
C ALA A 202 6.59 4.48 -10.52
N LEU A 203 7.03 3.35 -9.97
CA LEU A 203 8.43 3.11 -9.59
C LEU A 203 9.37 3.23 -10.80
N LEU A 204 8.97 2.69 -11.95
CA LEU A 204 9.75 2.80 -13.19
C LEU A 204 9.98 4.26 -13.63
N LYS A 205 9.09 5.18 -13.24
CA LYS A 205 9.22 6.61 -13.52
C LYS A 205 10.09 7.35 -12.48
N ILE A 206 10.20 6.83 -11.27
CA ILE A 206 10.98 7.44 -10.18
C ILE A 206 12.46 7.58 -10.58
N LYS A 207 13.03 6.60 -11.27
CA LYS A 207 14.45 6.61 -11.68
C LYS A 207 14.86 7.86 -12.46
N ASP A 208 13.93 8.48 -13.17
CA ASP A 208 14.20 9.66 -14.00
C ASP A 208 14.42 10.93 -13.15
N SER A 209 13.85 10.95 -11.93
CA SER A 209 13.94 12.08 -10.99
C SER A 209 14.86 11.81 -9.79
N TRP A 210 15.10 10.53 -9.49
CA TRP A 210 15.81 10.06 -8.29
C TRP A 210 16.82 8.97 -8.68
N SER A 211 18.00 9.37 -9.13
CA SER A 211 19.02 8.45 -9.66
C SER A 211 19.48 7.39 -8.65
N GLU A 212 19.50 7.72 -7.35
CA GLU A 212 19.86 6.79 -6.28
C GLU A 212 18.84 5.65 -6.05
N TYR A 213 17.64 5.73 -6.67
CA TYR A 213 16.61 4.70 -6.64
C TYR A 213 16.52 3.90 -7.95
N LYS A 214 17.45 4.13 -8.87
CA LYS A 214 17.52 3.45 -10.17
C LYS A 214 17.61 1.92 -9.99
N ASP A 215 18.45 1.46 -9.07
CA ASP A 215 18.67 0.04 -8.80
C ASP A 215 17.38 -0.69 -8.40
N LEU A 216 16.50 -0.02 -7.63
CA LEU A 216 15.19 -0.58 -7.28
C LEU A 216 14.29 -0.73 -8.50
N ALA A 217 14.26 0.27 -9.37
CA ALA A 217 13.46 0.25 -10.59
C ALA A 217 13.99 -0.77 -11.62
N GLU A 218 15.30 -0.98 -11.69
CA GLU A 218 15.92 -1.96 -12.59
C GLU A 218 15.63 -3.41 -12.21
N LYS A 219 15.33 -3.67 -10.94
CA LYS A 219 14.92 -5.01 -10.46
C LYS A 219 13.48 -5.37 -10.85
N VAL A 220 12.73 -4.46 -11.46
CA VAL A 220 11.36 -4.73 -11.88
C VAL A 220 11.34 -5.65 -13.10
N CYS A 221 10.65 -6.77 -12.99
CA CYS A 221 10.41 -7.71 -14.09
C CYS A 221 9.15 -7.32 -14.86
N ILE A 222 9.30 -6.58 -15.95
CA ILE A 222 8.18 -6.11 -16.78
C ILE A 222 7.42 -7.27 -17.45
N LYS A 223 8.07 -8.42 -17.66
CA LYS A 223 7.46 -9.61 -18.32
C LYS A 223 6.29 -10.22 -17.52
N GLY A 224 6.18 -9.93 -16.21
CA GLY A 224 5.08 -10.37 -15.36
C GLY A 224 3.90 -9.38 -15.28
N ILE A 225 3.97 -8.25 -15.98
CA ILE A 225 2.92 -7.23 -15.93
C ILE A 225 1.90 -7.55 -17.03
N TYR A 226 0.86 -8.29 -16.66
CA TYR A 226 -0.27 -8.57 -17.56
C TYR A 226 -1.19 -7.36 -17.69
N SER A 227 -1.87 -7.21 -18.85
CA SER A 227 -2.95 -6.24 -19.00
C SER A 227 -4.18 -6.68 -18.19
N ASP A 228 -5.05 -5.74 -17.81
CA ASP A 228 -6.28 -6.05 -17.04
C ASP A 228 -7.23 -7.02 -17.76
N ARG A 229 -7.05 -7.24 -19.09
CA ARG A 229 -7.82 -8.20 -19.89
C ARG A 229 -7.31 -9.64 -19.76
N GLU A 230 -6.12 -9.82 -19.22
CA GLU A 230 -5.44 -11.12 -19.08
C GLU A 230 -5.45 -11.64 -17.64
N ILE A 231 -6.03 -10.87 -16.71
CA ILE A 231 -6.21 -11.30 -15.32
C ILE A 231 -7.44 -12.21 -15.30
N ASP A 232 -7.19 -13.49 -15.48
CA ASP A 232 -8.16 -14.56 -15.21
C ASP A 232 -7.97 -14.95 -13.73
N ASP A 233 -9.02 -14.79 -12.93
CA ASP A 233 -8.98 -15.04 -11.49
C ASP A 233 -8.46 -16.44 -11.15
N GLU A 234 -8.76 -17.46 -11.99
CA GLU A 234 -8.27 -18.82 -11.81
C GLU A 234 -6.77 -18.96 -12.00
N LYS A 235 -6.11 -18.10 -12.77
CA LYS A 235 -4.66 -18.17 -13.02
C LYS A 235 -3.80 -17.44 -11.99
N LEU A 236 -4.39 -16.64 -11.12
CA LEU A 236 -3.65 -15.92 -10.06
C LEU A 236 -3.45 -16.75 -8.78
N PHE A 237 -4.13 -17.89 -8.65
CA PHE A 237 -4.15 -18.69 -7.43
C PHE A 237 -3.32 -19.98 -7.47
N TRP A 238 -2.68 -20.32 -8.60
CA TRP A 238 -1.87 -21.57 -8.76
C TRP A 238 -0.44 -21.32 -9.20
#